data_c624772905ea17f8dfead7a3efd37a90
#
_entry.id   c624772905ea17f8dfead7a3efd37a90
#
_cell.length_a   1.000
_cell.length_b   1.000
_cell.length_c   1.000
_cell.angle_alpha   90.00
_cell.angle_beta   90.00
_cell.angle_gamma   90.00
#
_symmetry.space_group_name_H-M   'P 1'
#
loop_
_entity.id
_entity.type
_entity.pdbx_description
1 polymer ?
#
loop_
_entity_poly.entity_id
_entity_poly.type
_entity_poly.pdbx_seq_one_letter_code
_entity_poly.pdbx_strand_id
1 'polypeptide(L)'
;RFILLDEPFAGVDPIAVLDIQKLVHFLVERDIGVLITDHNVRETLGICNRAYIINDGRVLTAGTPEMIIQDDNARKVYLGENFRL
;
A
#
# COMPACT_ATOMS: atom_id res chain seq x y z
N ARG A 1 11.94 15.94 1.04
CA ARG A 1 10.51 16.27 0.85
C ARG A 1 9.62 15.07 0.97
N PHE A 2 8.49 15.28 1.60
CA PHE A 2 7.48 14.23 1.77
C PHE A 2 6.11 14.72 1.39
N ILE A 3 5.32 13.82 0.83
CA ILE A 3 3.90 14.04 0.59
C ILE A 3 3.13 12.94 1.30
N LEU A 4 2.08 13.31 2.00
CA LEU A 4 1.18 12.35 2.64
C LEU A 4 -0.10 12.27 1.83
N LEU A 5 -0.45 11.05 1.42
CA LEU A 5 -1.70 10.77 0.73
C LEU A 5 -2.56 9.88 1.62
N ASP A 6 -3.68 10.43 2.08
CA ASP A 6 -4.59 9.71 2.96
C ASP A 6 -5.72 9.12 2.14
N GLU A 7 -5.76 7.80 2.07
CA GLU A 7 -6.75 7.01 1.34
C GLU A 7 -6.97 7.47 -0.11
N PRO A 8 -5.88 7.57 -0.90
CA PRO A 8 -6.00 8.07 -2.27
C PRO A 8 -6.81 7.15 -3.19
N PHE A 9 -6.97 5.88 -2.83
CA PHE A 9 -7.71 4.93 -3.66
C PHE A 9 -9.15 4.73 -3.21
N ALA A 10 -9.58 5.40 -2.16
CA ALA A 10 -10.94 5.21 -1.62
C ALA A 10 -11.99 5.74 -2.61
N GLY A 11 -12.93 4.88 -2.98
CA GLY A 11 -14.04 5.26 -3.85
C GLY A 11 -13.64 5.62 -5.27
N VAL A 12 -12.44 5.25 -5.70
CA VAL A 12 -11.90 5.62 -7.00
C VAL A 12 -12.07 4.46 -7.98
N ASP A 13 -12.46 4.76 -9.22
CA ASP A 13 -12.62 3.70 -10.20
C ASP A 13 -11.27 3.19 -10.72
N PRO A 14 -11.25 2.01 -11.38
CA PRO A 14 -9.98 1.38 -11.80
C PRO A 14 -9.12 2.24 -12.71
N ILE A 15 -9.71 3.06 -13.56
CA ILE A 15 -8.95 3.93 -14.45
C ILE A 15 -8.24 5.02 -13.66
N ALA A 16 -8.96 5.64 -12.72
CA ALA A 16 -8.37 6.68 -11.89
C ALA A 16 -7.30 6.12 -10.95
N VAL A 17 -7.43 4.86 -10.51
CA VAL A 17 -6.38 4.20 -9.73
C VAL A 17 -5.06 4.19 -10.49
N LEU A 18 -5.10 3.87 -11.78
CA LEU A 18 -3.88 3.87 -12.59
C LEU A 18 -3.23 5.25 -12.67
N ASP A 19 -4.04 6.29 -12.76
CA ASP A 19 -3.53 7.66 -12.79
C ASP A 19 -2.85 8.04 -11.47
N ILE A 20 -3.44 7.63 -10.35
CA ILE A 20 -2.84 7.87 -9.04
C ILE A 20 -1.52 7.12 -8.91
N GLN A 21 -1.46 5.89 -9.37
CA GLN A 21 -0.23 5.10 -9.34
C GLN A 21 0.87 5.75 -10.17
N LYS A 22 0.53 6.27 -11.34
CA LYS A 22 1.49 6.99 -12.19
C LYS A 22 1.99 8.25 -11.50
N LEU A 23 1.11 8.97 -10.83
CA LEU A 23 1.50 10.17 -10.10
C LEU A 23 2.50 9.83 -8.99
N VAL A 24 2.25 8.76 -8.25
CA VAL A 24 3.14 8.34 -7.17
C VAL A 24 4.53 8.00 -7.74
N HIS A 25 4.59 7.24 -8.83
CA HIS A 25 5.86 6.91 -9.47
C HIS A 25 6.59 8.17 -9.94
N PHE A 26 5.86 9.11 -10.51
CA PHE A 26 6.43 10.38 -10.94
C PHE A 26 7.09 11.13 -9.79
N LEU A 27 6.41 11.17 -8.64
CA LEU A 27 6.95 11.85 -7.46
C LEU A 27 8.19 11.15 -6.91
N VAL A 28 8.14 9.82 -6.83
CA VAL A 28 9.26 9.03 -6.32
C VAL A 28 10.50 9.19 -7.21
N GLU A 29 10.32 9.23 -8.52
CA GLU A 29 11.43 9.43 -9.44
C GLU A 29 12.10 10.79 -9.27
N ARG A 30 11.41 11.75 -8.65
CA ARG A 30 11.96 13.07 -8.35
C ARG A 30 12.46 13.20 -6.91
N ASP A 31 12.74 12.06 -6.27
CA ASP A 31 13.24 11.99 -4.91
C ASP A 31 12.29 12.59 -3.88
N ILE A 32 10.99 12.53 -4.15
CA ILE A 32 9.97 12.94 -3.20
C ILE A 32 9.47 11.67 -2.49
N GLY A 33 9.57 11.65 -1.15
CA GLY A 33 9.03 10.56 -0.38
C GLY A 33 7.51 10.62 -0.33
N VAL A 34 6.85 9.49 -0.52
CA VAL A 34 5.39 9.43 -0.49
C VAL A 34 4.95 8.44 0.57
N LEU A 35 4.14 8.92 1.51
CA LEU A 35 3.53 8.08 2.54
C LEU A 35 2.05 7.94 2.22
N ILE A 36 1.59 6.70 2.08
CA ILE A 36 0.21 6.39 1.71
C ILE A 36 -0.45 5.63 2.85
N THR A 37 -1.64 6.07 3.25
CA THR A 37 -2.49 5.29 4.15
C THR A 37 -3.74 4.88 3.37
N ASP A 38 -4.03 3.58 3.32
CA ASP A 38 -5.19 3.12 2.55
C ASP A 38 -5.60 1.71 3.00
N HIS A 39 -6.86 1.38 2.80
CA HIS A 39 -7.39 0.04 3.01
C HIS A 39 -7.35 -0.80 1.73
N ASN A 40 -7.11 -0.18 0.60
CA ASN A 40 -7.05 -0.88 -0.68
C ASN A 40 -5.69 -1.54 -0.84
N VAL A 41 -5.57 -2.71 -0.24
CA VAL A 41 -4.29 -3.40 -0.07
C VAL A 41 -3.61 -3.69 -1.39
N ARG A 42 -4.35 -4.23 -2.35
CA ARG A 42 -3.78 -4.62 -3.65
C ARG A 42 -3.15 -3.42 -4.36
N GLU A 43 -3.90 -2.31 -4.45
CA GLU A 43 -3.44 -1.12 -5.14
C GLU A 43 -2.23 -0.51 -4.42
N THR A 44 -2.28 -0.48 -3.10
CA THR A 44 -1.21 0.10 -2.29
C THR A 44 0.06 -0.74 -2.36
N LEU A 45 -0.05 -2.05 -2.16
CA LEU A 45 1.12 -2.92 -2.21
C LEU A 45 1.73 -2.96 -3.61
N GLY A 46 0.93 -2.71 -4.64
CA GLY A 46 1.42 -2.70 -6.01
C GLY A 46 2.36 -1.55 -6.33
N ILE A 47 2.39 -0.49 -5.53
CA ILE A 47 3.20 0.69 -5.84
C ILE A 47 4.16 1.10 -4.72
N CYS A 48 4.08 0.51 -3.55
CA CYS A 48 4.96 0.90 -2.46
C CYS A 48 6.24 0.07 -2.43
N ASN A 49 7.29 0.65 -1.88
CA ASN A 49 8.55 -0.04 -1.66
C ASN A 49 8.57 -0.77 -0.33
N ARG A 50 7.82 -0.23 0.62
CA ARG A 50 7.76 -0.77 1.97
C ARG A 50 6.39 -0.44 2.55
N ALA A 51 5.85 -1.37 3.31
CA ALA A 51 4.54 -1.20 3.90
C ALA A 51 4.51 -1.67 5.35
N TYR A 52 3.56 -1.12 6.08
CA TYR A 52 3.31 -1.49 7.48
C TYR A 52 1.83 -1.83 7.58
N ILE A 53 1.51 -2.99 8.14
CA ILE A 53 0.12 -3.32 8.45
C ILE A 53 -0.11 -3.02 9.91
N ILE A 54 -1.07 -2.14 10.18
CA ILE A 54 -1.41 -1.74 11.55
C ILE A 54 -2.75 -2.36 11.92
N ASN A 55 -2.77 -3.02 13.05
CA ASN A 55 -3.98 -3.65 13.57
C ASN A 55 -4.04 -3.44 15.06
N ASP A 56 -5.18 -2.95 15.56
CA ASP A 56 -5.38 -2.72 16.99
C ASP A 56 -4.33 -1.77 17.59
N GLY A 57 -3.95 -0.73 16.84
CA GLY A 57 -2.98 0.25 17.31
C GLY A 57 -1.55 -0.26 17.33
N ARG A 58 -1.28 -1.41 16.73
CA ARG A 58 0.05 -2.01 16.69
C ARG A 58 0.47 -2.35 15.27
N VAL A 59 1.77 -2.32 15.03
CA VAL A 59 2.31 -2.80 13.77
C VAL A 59 2.27 -4.32 13.79
N LEU A 60 1.43 -4.90 12.96
CA LEU A 60 1.30 -6.35 12.83
C LEU A 60 2.48 -6.93 12.06
N THR A 61 2.85 -6.30 10.96
CA THR A 61 3.99 -6.69 10.16
C THR A 61 4.47 -5.51 9.35
N ALA A 62 5.72 -5.56 8.92
CA ALA A 62 6.32 -4.52 8.10
C ALA A 62 7.36 -5.15 7.17
N GLY A 63 7.55 -4.53 6.01
CA GLY A 63 8.54 -5.00 5.06
C GLY A 63 8.17 -4.64 3.64
N THR A 64 8.83 -5.31 2.69
CA THR A 64 8.48 -5.17 1.27
C THR A 64 7.13 -5.81 1.02
N PRO A 65 6.45 -5.44 -0.09
CA PRO A 65 5.19 -6.09 -0.43
C PRO A 65 5.27 -7.61 -0.48
N GLU A 66 6.37 -8.16 -1.00
CA GLU A 66 6.56 -9.61 -1.07
C GLU A 66 6.61 -10.24 0.32
N MET A 67 7.28 -9.60 1.26
CA MET A 67 7.36 -10.09 2.63
C MET A 67 6.00 -10.07 3.32
N ILE A 68 5.23 -9.02 3.08
CA ILE A 68 3.91 -8.88 3.68
C ILE A 68 2.94 -9.93 3.14
N ILE A 69 2.96 -10.19 1.84
CA ILE A 69 2.10 -11.19 1.22
C ILE A 69 2.37 -12.59 1.78
N GLN A 70 3.60 -12.87 2.14
CA GLN A 70 4.00 -14.17 2.68
C GLN A 70 3.86 -14.29 4.20
N ASP A 71 3.56 -13.18 4.87
CA ASP A 71 3.42 -13.20 6.32
C ASP A 71 2.11 -13.87 6.74
N ASP A 72 2.20 -14.91 7.56
CA ASP A 72 1.03 -15.68 7.98
C ASP A 72 0.02 -14.83 8.75
N ASN A 73 0.48 -13.96 9.63
CA ASN A 73 -0.39 -13.11 10.42
C ASN A 73 -1.13 -12.10 9.54
N ALA A 74 -0.42 -11.51 8.58
CA ALA A 74 -1.04 -10.57 7.65
C ALA A 74 -2.11 -11.26 6.81
N ARG A 75 -1.84 -12.46 6.34
CA ARG A 75 -2.80 -13.22 5.54
C ARG A 75 -4.03 -13.60 6.35
N LYS A 76 -3.85 -14.01 7.59
CA LYS A 76 -4.98 -14.38 8.46
C LYS A 76 -5.86 -13.21 8.84
N VAL A 77 -5.25 -12.09 9.20
CA VAL A 77 -5.95 -10.97 9.80
C VAL A 77 -6.44 -9.96 8.78
N TYR A 78 -5.72 -9.80 7.69
CA TYR A 78 -5.94 -8.67 6.81
C TYR A 78 -6.12 -9.02 5.33
N LEU A 79 -5.23 -9.84 4.79
CA LEU A 79 -5.21 -10.11 3.35
C LEU A 79 -6.15 -11.21 2.91
N GLY A 80 -6.30 -12.23 3.75
CA GLY A 80 -6.97 -13.46 3.35
C GLY A 80 -6.00 -14.44 2.72
N GLU A 81 -6.32 -15.72 2.80
CA GLU A 81 -5.39 -16.77 2.39
C GLU A 81 -5.15 -16.83 0.88
N ASN A 82 -6.13 -16.38 0.11
CA ASN A 82 -6.04 -16.43 -1.36
C ASN A 82 -5.59 -15.10 -1.97
N PHE A 83 -5.09 -14.20 -1.15
CA PHE A 83 -4.66 -12.90 -1.65
C PHE A 83 -3.49 -13.01 -2.61
N ARG A 84 -3.55 -12.28 -3.72
CA ARG A 84 -2.49 -12.16 -4.72
C ARG A 84 -2.45 -10.74 -5.28
N LEU A 85 -1.27 -10.33 -5.63
CA LEU A 85 -1.11 -9.06 -6.33
C LEU A 85 -1.42 -9.16 -7.82
#